data_0d2623dff34dec6da4c0c165a2b3c7bd
#
_entry.id   0d2623dff34dec6da4c0c165a2b3c7bd
#
_cell.length_a   1.000
_cell.length_b   1.000
_cell.length_c   1.000
_cell.angle_alpha   90.00
_cell.angle_beta   90.00
_cell.angle_gamma   90.00
#
_symmetry.space_group_name_H-M   'P 1'
#
loop_
_entity.id
_entity.type
_entity.pdbx_description
1 polymer ?
#
loop_
_entity_poly.entity_id
_entity_poly.type
_entity_poly.pdbx_seq_one_letter_code
_entity_poly.pdbx_strand_id
1 'polypeptide(L)'
;DVRFGYDLCREEQEFLQKRKRVVASALKRVLHLERDLHGHEVPVIAVMATGGGLRAMSAMFGHLLALQKLNLLDCVTYLTGASGSTWCVLKMTCVFGMTVTLHFHTVREMHLFQSLTLLISECNSLVKLLLLAFDHNFSLGLLILFLDESGWVNIYKLTDQRKALEHGQNPLPFYAVLNVKEEKFSTFQFREWAEFSPYEVAIPKYGASIRSEYFDSEFFMGRRVKKLPESRICYLEGLWTNIFTRNLLDGLYWSSNSNEFWERWAKDM
;
A
#
# COMPACT_ATOMS: atom_id res chain seq x y z
N ASP A 1 10.68 -12.85 17.64
CA ASP A 1 11.20 -13.94 16.85
C ASP A 1 10.37 -14.13 15.59
N VAL A 2 10.95 -14.82 14.60
CA VAL A 2 10.25 -15.15 13.36
C VAL A 2 9.20 -16.23 13.68
N ARG A 3 7.99 -16.04 13.19
CA ARG A 3 6.92 -17.03 13.24
C ARG A 3 6.94 -17.82 11.92
N PHE A 4 6.92 -19.14 12.02
CA PHE A 4 6.81 -20.03 10.88
C PHE A 4 5.40 -20.66 10.86
N GLY A 5 4.84 -20.75 9.68
CA GLY A 5 3.51 -21.29 9.42
C GLY A 5 2.69 -20.37 8.52
N TYR A 6 1.56 -20.90 8.04
CA TYR A 6 0.65 -20.17 7.15
C TYR A 6 -0.61 -19.69 7.88
N ASP A 7 -0.71 -19.95 9.17
CA ASP A 7 -1.83 -19.49 9.96
C ASP A 7 -1.76 -17.98 10.20
N LEU A 8 -2.92 -17.36 10.34
CA LEU A 8 -3.03 -15.94 10.67
C LEU A 8 -2.49 -15.68 12.08
N CYS A 9 -1.89 -14.51 12.30
CA CYS A 9 -1.48 -14.10 13.62
C CYS A 9 -2.71 -13.88 14.54
N ARG A 10 -2.46 -13.93 15.84
CA ARG A 10 -3.52 -13.79 16.84
C ARG A 10 -4.27 -12.46 16.70
N GLU A 11 -3.56 -11.38 16.49
CA GLU A 11 -4.12 -10.04 16.37
C GLU A 11 -5.04 -9.92 15.14
N GLU A 12 -4.68 -10.55 14.05
CA GLU A 12 -5.52 -10.61 12.84
C GLU A 12 -6.76 -11.48 13.07
N GLN A 13 -6.64 -12.61 13.75
CA GLN A 13 -7.79 -13.44 14.11
C GLN A 13 -8.78 -12.68 14.99
N GLU A 14 -8.30 -11.94 15.99
CA GLU A 14 -9.11 -11.09 16.85
C GLU A 14 -9.79 -9.96 16.05
N PHE A 15 -9.07 -9.34 15.11
CA PHE A 15 -9.61 -8.36 14.18
C PHE A 15 -10.74 -8.96 13.35
N LEU A 16 -10.54 -10.12 12.76
CA LEU A 16 -11.53 -10.78 11.90
C LEU A 16 -12.84 -11.07 12.64
N GLN A 17 -12.77 -11.46 13.92
CA GLN A 17 -13.97 -11.66 14.73
C GLN A 17 -14.78 -10.37 14.89
N LYS A 18 -14.09 -9.25 15.10
CA LYS A 18 -14.73 -7.94 15.21
C LYS A 18 -15.26 -7.46 13.84
N ARG A 19 -14.44 -7.59 12.78
CA ARG A 19 -14.82 -7.17 11.44
C ARG A 19 -16.02 -7.93 10.89
N LYS A 20 -16.11 -9.23 11.14
CA LYS A 20 -17.26 -10.04 10.73
C LYS A 20 -18.61 -9.49 11.25
N ARG A 21 -18.63 -8.91 12.42
CA ARG A 21 -19.88 -8.30 12.97
C ARG A 21 -20.28 -7.07 12.15
N VAL A 22 -19.30 -6.24 11.78
CA VAL A 22 -19.53 -5.05 10.93
C VAL A 22 -20.01 -5.47 9.55
N VAL A 23 -19.31 -6.45 8.94
CA VAL A 23 -19.64 -6.99 7.61
C VAL A 23 -21.04 -7.63 7.62
N ALA A 24 -21.40 -8.38 8.64
CA ALA A 24 -22.72 -8.99 8.77
C ALA A 24 -23.83 -7.91 8.76
N SER A 25 -23.66 -6.85 9.55
CA SER A 25 -24.61 -5.74 9.59
C SER A 25 -24.69 -4.98 8.26
N ALA A 26 -23.55 -4.80 7.59
CA ALA A 26 -23.49 -4.15 6.29
C ALA A 26 -24.18 -5.00 5.20
N LEU A 27 -23.88 -6.28 5.14
CA LEU A 27 -24.52 -7.22 4.19
C LEU A 27 -26.03 -7.31 4.42
N LYS A 28 -26.48 -7.34 5.66
CA LYS A 28 -27.92 -7.32 5.98
C LYS A 28 -28.60 -6.09 5.36
N ARG A 29 -27.99 -4.91 5.52
CA ARG A 29 -28.53 -3.67 4.94
C ARG A 29 -28.54 -3.67 3.41
N VAL A 30 -27.42 -4.07 2.79
CA VAL A 30 -27.24 -4.03 1.34
C VAL A 30 -28.11 -5.06 0.63
N LEU A 31 -28.24 -6.24 1.21
CA LEU A 31 -29.02 -7.35 0.63
C LEU A 31 -30.47 -7.37 1.10
N HIS A 32 -30.88 -6.41 1.94
CA HIS A 32 -32.23 -6.34 2.52
C HIS A 32 -32.68 -7.64 3.19
N LEU A 33 -31.77 -8.27 3.96
CA LEU A 33 -32.08 -9.53 4.61
C LEU A 33 -32.98 -9.31 5.81
N GLU A 34 -33.99 -10.17 5.98
CA GLU A 34 -34.92 -10.12 7.10
C GLU A 34 -34.29 -10.59 8.41
N ARG A 35 -33.35 -11.52 8.34
CA ARG A 35 -32.64 -12.08 9.50
C ARG A 35 -31.18 -11.62 9.59
N ASP A 36 -30.61 -11.73 10.78
CA ASP A 36 -29.18 -11.54 10.99
C ASP A 36 -28.39 -12.74 10.43
N LEU A 37 -27.19 -12.44 9.92
CA LEU A 37 -26.26 -13.46 9.44
C LEU A 37 -25.48 -14.05 10.63
N HIS A 38 -25.39 -15.37 10.67
CA HIS A 38 -24.48 -16.05 11.60
C HIS A 38 -23.02 -15.87 11.18
N GLY A 39 -22.09 -15.92 12.13
CA GLY A 39 -20.67 -15.66 11.86
C GLY A 39 -20.03 -16.59 10.80
N HIS A 40 -20.54 -17.80 10.63
CA HIS A 40 -20.08 -18.74 9.59
C HIS A 40 -20.67 -18.45 8.19
N GLU A 41 -21.75 -17.67 8.12
CA GLU A 41 -22.38 -17.27 6.86
C GLU A 41 -21.76 -15.99 6.29
N VAL A 42 -20.97 -15.26 7.08
CA VAL A 42 -20.35 -14.00 6.66
C VAL A 42 -19.12 -14.28 5.81
N PRO A 43 -19.14 -13.92 4.51
CA PRO A 43 -17.99 -14.13 3.62
C PRO A 43 -16.84 -13.18 3.98
N VAL A 44 -15.63 -13.59 3.64
CA VAL A 44 -14.46 -12.72 3.62
C VAL A 44 -14.35 -12.10 2.23
N ILE A 45 -14.51 -10.79 2.16
CA ILE A 45 -14.45 -10.04 0.90
C ILE A 45 -13.17 -9.22 0.89
N ALA A 46 -12.36 -9.38 -0.14
CA ALA A 46 -11.13 -8.61 -0.35
C ALA A 46 -11.23 -7.75 -1.61
N VAL A 47 -10.82 -6.51 -1.50
CA VAL A 47 -10.61 -5.61 -2.64
C VAL A 47 -9.11 -5.53 -2.88
N MET A 48 -8.69 -5.96 -4.07
CA MET A 48 -7.27 -5.99 -4.45
C MET A 48 -7.02 -5.01 -5.58
N ALA A 49 -6.03 -4.14 -5.40
CA ALA A 49 -5.66 -3.15 -6.39
C ALA A 49 -4.21 -3.37 -6.86
N THR A 50 -4.03 -3.29 -8.17
CA THR A 50 -2.73 -3.47 -8.83
C THR A 50 -1.94 -2.16 -8.88
N GLY A 51 -0.64 -2.26 -9.23
CA GLY A 51 0.21 -1.10 -9.47
C GLY A 51 -0.17 -0.33 -10.74
N GLY A 52 0.46 0.80 -10.94
CA GLY A 52 0.27 1.65 -12.12
C GLY A 52 0.44 3.15 -11.84
N GLY A 53 1.18 3.48 -10.79
CA GLY A 53 1.50 4.86 -10.41
C GLY A 53 0.26 5.70 -10.08
N LEU A 54 0.27 6.96 -10.48
CA LEU A 54 -0.84 7.90 -10.19
C LEU A 54 -2.18 7.47 -10.81
N ARG A 55 -2.16 6.78 -11.95
CA ARG A 55 -3.40 6.29 -12.58
C ARG A 55 -4.07 5.25 -11.70
N ALA A 56 -3.28 4.31 -11.14
CA ALA A 56 -3.80 3.30 -10.22
C ALA A 56 -4.29 3.94 -8.92
N MET A 57 -3.56 4.92 -8.38
CA MET A 57 -3.97 5.66 -7.20
C MET A 57 -5.31 6.37 -7.43
N SER A 58 -5.45 7.14 -8.51
CA SER A 58 -6.68 7.87 -8.83
C SER A 58 -7.87 6.93 -9.08
N ALA A 59 -7.64 5.84 -9.82
CA ALA A 59 -8.67 4.82 -10.06
C ALA A 59 -9.13 4.19 -8.74
N MET A 60 -8.19 3.84 -7.86
CA MET A 60 -8.50 3.25 -6.57
C MET A 60 -9.32 4.18 -5.68
N PHE A 61 -9.00 5.48 -5.63
CA PHE A 61 -9.86 6.47 -4.95
C PHE A 61 -11.28 6.48 -5.52
N GLY A 62 -11.42 6.47 -6.85
CA GLY A 62 -12.73 6.41 -7.51
C GLY A 62 -13.51 5.16 -7.16
N HIS A 63 -12.85 4.00 -7.15
CA HIS A 63 -13.48 2.72 -6.78
C HIS A 63 -13.92 2.70 -5.33
N LEU A 64 -13.08 3.18 -4.40
CA LEU A 64 -13.43 3.22 -2.98
C LEU A 64 -14.57 4.19 -2.70
N LEU A 65 -14.59 5.36 -3.38
CA LEU A 65 -15.72 6.29 -3.32
C LEU A 65 -17.01 5.65 -3.83
N ALA A 66 -16.95 4.89 -4.92
CA ALA A 66 -18.11 4.19 -5.46
C ALA A 66 -18.62 3.13 -4.47
N LEU A 67 -17.73 2.32 -3.91
CA LEU A 67 -18.07 1.32 -2.88
C LEU A 67 -18.70 1.97 -1.65
N GLN A 68 -18.19 3.14 -1.23
CA GLN A 68 -18.77 3.89 -0.11
C GLN A 68 -20.17 4.40 -0.42
N LYS A 69 -20.37 5.03 -1.59
CA LYS A 69 -21.68 5.54 -2.02
C LYS A 69 -22.73 4.43 -2.16
N LEU A 70 -22.30 3.23 -2.52
CA LEU A 70 -23.14 2.06 -2.63
C LEU A 70 -23.31 1.30 -1.29
N ASN A 71 -22.73 1.80 -0.20
CA ASN A 71 -22.69 1.16 1.12
C ASN A 71 -22.01 -0.24 1.11
N LEU A 72 -21.17 -0.52 0.11
CA LEU A 72 -20.47 -1.80 -0.05
C LEU A 72 -19.11 -1.83 0.67
N LEU A 73 -18.54 -0.66 0.99
CA LEU A 73 -17.21 -0.60 1.61
C LEU A 73 -17.18 -1.27 2.99
N ASP A 74 -18.26 -1.17 3.75
CA ASP A 74 -18.39 -1.85 5.04
C ASP A 74 -18.47 -3.38 4.92
N CYS A 75 -18.81 -3.91 3.75
CA CYS A 75 -18.80 -5.35 3.46
C CYS A 75 -17.40 -5.91 3.20
N VAL A 76 -16.40 -5.04 2.98
CA VAL A 76 -15.03 -5.43 2.66
C VAL A 76 -14.27 -5.79 3.92
N THR A 77 -13.59 -6.94 3.94
CA THR A 77 -12.74 -7.38 5.06
C THR A 77 -11.30 -6.93 4.89
N TYR A 78 -10.76 -7.11 3.68
CA TYR A 78 -9.38 -6.81 3.34
C TYR A 78 -9.27 -5.81 2.19
N LEU A 79 -8.28 -4.94 2.29
CA LEU A 79 -7.98 -3.97 1.24
C LEU A 79 -6.49 -4.05 0.91
N THR A 80 -6.15 -4.50 -0.30
CA THR A 80 -4.75 -4.63 -0.69
C THR A 80 -4.36 -3.60 -1.74
N GLY A 81 -3.15 -3.11 -1.61
CA GLY A 81 -2.54 -2.20 -2.58
C GLY A 81 -1.14 -2.65 -2.98
N ALA A 82 -0.75 -2.34 -4.21
CA ALA A 82 0.60 -2.50 -4.73
C ALA A 82 1.01 -1.23 -5.48
N SER A 83 2.24 -0.73 -5.28
CA SER A 83 2.75 0.47 -5.92
C SER A 83 1.81 1.69 -5.75
N GLY A 84 1.36 2.33 -6.82
CA GLY A 84 0.50 3.52 -6.77
C GLY A 84 -0.83 3.33 -6.04
N SER A 85 -1.44 2.15 -6.08
CA SER A 85 -2.64 1.88 -5.29
C SER A 85 -2.36 1.79 -3.78
N THR A 86 -1.13 1.44 -3.39
CA THR A 86 -0.67 1.50 -2.00
C THR A 86 -0.81 2.91 -1.42
N TRP A 87 -0.51 3.95 -2.19
CA TRP A 87 -0.64 5.34 -1.75
C TRP A 87 -2.08 5.69 -1.38
N CYS A 88 -3.05 5.20 -2.15
CA CYS A 88 -4.46 5.37 -1.84
C CYS A 88 -4.86 4.64 -0.54
N VAL A 89 -4.45 3.39 -0.39
CA VAL A 89 -4.75 2.58 0.80
C VAL A 89 -4.12 3.20 2.05
N LEU A 90 -2.88 3.68 1.94
CA LEU A 90 -2.18 4.40 3.01
C LEU A 90 -2.92 5.67 3.44
N LYS A 91 -3.26 6.53 2.48
CA LYS A 91 -3.95 7.79 2.76
C LYS A 91 -5.26 7.54 3.51
N MET A 92 -6.02 6.52 3.11
CA MET A 92 -7.24 6.14 3.81
C MET A 92 -7.02 5.72 5.26
N THR A 93 -5.99 4.93 5.52
CA THR A 93 -5.77 4.35 6.85
C THR A 93 -5.01 5.28 7.80
N CYS A 94 -4.12 6.15 7.29
CA CYS A 94 -3.34 7.08 8.11
C CYS A 94 -4.08 8.39 8.41
N VAL A 95 -4.76 8.96 7.41
CA VAL A 95 -5.38 10.28 7.55
C VAL A 95 -6.80 10.17 8.09
N PHE A 96 -7.51 9.11 7.73
CA PHE A 96 -8.92 8.91 8.08
C PHE A 96 -9.13 7.84 9.14
N GLY A 97 -8.22 7.70 10.10
CA GLY A 97 -8.38 6.80 11.27
C GLY A 97 -9.72 6.95 12.01
N MET A 98 -10.61 7.75 11.49
CA MET A 98 -12.01 7.92 11.82
C MET A 98 -12.83 7.66 10.58
N THR A 99 -13.96 6.99 10.75
CA THR A 99 -15.08 6.77 9.84
C THR A 99 -14.84 7.32 8.43
N VAL A 100 -14.78 6.46 7.43
CA VAL A 100 -14.52 6.82 6.02
C VAL A 100 -15.55 7.85 5.53
N THR A 101 -15.41 9.06 5.97
CA THR A 101 -15.93 10.22 5.28
C THR A 101 -14.83 10.63 4.30
N LEU A 102 -14.79 9.94 3.15
CA LEU A 102 -14.11 10.43 1.96
C LEU A 102 -14.81 11.77 1.60
N HIS A 103 -14.57 12.79 2.42
CA HIS A 103 -15.13 14.10 2.23
C HIS A 103 -14.36 14.81 1.10
N PHE A 104 -15.00 15.76 0.48
CA PHE A 104 -14.57 16.65 -0.60
C PHE A 104 -13.11 17.15 -0.56
N HIS A 105 -12.39 17.00 0.55
CA HIS A 105 -10.96 17.29 0.67
C HIS A 105 -10.11 16.46 -0.29
N THR A 106 -10.38 15.16 -0.43
CA THR A 106 -9.59 14.30 -1.31
C THR A 106 -9.77 14.66 -2.78
N VAL A 107 -10.98 15.06 -3.17
CA VAL A 107 -11.26 15.54 -4.52
C VAL A 107 -10.58 16.90 -4.76
N ARG A 108 -10.52 17.75 -3.75
CA ARG A 108 -9.82 19.04 -3.81
C ARG A 108 -8.30 18.86 -3.90
N GLU A 109 -7.74 17.90 -3.18
CA GLU A 109 -6.33 17.51 -3.32
C GLU A 109 -6.04 16.92 -4.71
N MET A 110 -6.94 16.12 -5.29
CA MET A 110 -6.80 15.65 -6.68
C MET A 110 -6.85 16.81 -7.70
N HIS A 111 -7.67 17.84 -7.48
CA HIS A 111 -7.67 19.05 -8.31
C HIS A 111 -6.39 19.88 -8.14
N LEU A 112 -5.88 20.00 -6.91
CA LEU A 112 -4.56 20.59 -6.65
C LEU A 112 -3.46 19.80 -7.35
N PHE A 113 -3.59 18.50 -7.41
CA PHE A 113 -2.69 17.58 -8.10
C PHE A 113 -2.69 17.77 -9.62
N GLN A 114 -3.88 17.88 -10.23
CA GLN A 114 -4.01 18.21 -11.65
C GLN A 114 -3.46 19.61 -11.95
N SER A 115 -3.71 20.58 -11.07
CA SER A 115 -3.19 21.94 -11.20
C SER A 115 -1.68 21.99 -11.02
N LEU A 116 -1.09 21.23 -10.10
CA LEU A 116 0.36 21.08 -9.94
C LEU A 116 1.00 20.40 -11.16
N THR A 117 0.35 19.37 -11.71
CA THR A 117 0.82 18.68 -12.92
C THR A 117 0.78 19.63 -14.14
N LEU A 118 -0.23 20.47 -14.23
CA LEU A 118 -0.33 21.52 -15.25
C LEU A 118 0.74 22.62 -15.05
N LEU A 119 0.93 23.10 -13.80
CA LEU A 119 1.99 24.07 -13.46
C LEU A 119 3.40 23.53 -13.76
N ILE A 120 3.66 22.27 -13.45
CA ILE A 120 4.92 21.58 -13.76
C ILE A 120 5.09 21.40 -15.27
N SER A 121 3.98 21.20 -16.01
CA SER A 121 4.04 21.13 -17.49
C SER A 121 4.43 22.45 -18.15
N GLU A 122 4.21 23.57 -17.47
CA GLU A 122 4.54 24.94 -17.95
C GLU A 122 5.94 25.42 -17.47
N CYS A 123 6.57 24.74 -16.51
CA CYS A 123 7.89 25.10 -16.02
C CYS A 123 9.03 24.73 -16.97
N ASN A 124 10.10 25.53 -16.91
CA ASN A 124 11.29 25.54 -17.77
C ASN A 124 11.92 24.15 -18.03
N SER A 125 12.53 23.97 -19.20
CA SER A 125 13.07 22.74 -19.75
C SER A 125 13.99 21.93 -18.81
N LEU A 126 14.70 22.58 -17.90
CA LEU A 126 15.59 21.92 -16.93
C LEU A 126 14.81 21.22 -15.82
N VAL A 127 13.74 21.82 -15.34
CA VAL A 127 12.84 21.22 -14.35
C VAL A 127 12.05 20.09 -15.00
N LYS A 128 11.65 20.24 -16.26
CA LYS A 128 11.06 19.15 -17.06
C LYS A 128 12.02 17.97 -17.21
N LEU A 129 13.30 18.21 -17.46
CA LEU A 129 14.31 17.15 -17.58
C LEU A 129 14.58 16.46 -16.24
N LEU A 130 14.65 17.21 -15.15
CA LEU A 130 14.76 16.67 -13.78
C LEU A 130 13.51 15.89 -13.36
N LEU A 131 12.32 16.34 -13.73
CA LEU A 131 11.08 15.68 -13.41
C LEU A 131 10.78 14.49 -14.33
N LEU A 132 11.27 14.49 -15.57
CA LEU A 132 11.25 13.32 -16.46
C LEU A 132 12.31 12.29 -16.09
N ALA A 133 13.41 12.69 -15.46
CA ALA A 133 14.46 11.81 -14.98
C ALA A 133 14.09 11.11 -13.65
N PHE A 134 13.30 11.77 -12.80
CA PHE A 134 12.60 11.14 -11.70
C PHE A 134 11.20 10.77 -12.21
N ASP A 135 10.87 9.48 -12.21
CA ASP A 135 9.52 9.05 -12.56
C ASP A 135 8.51 9.97 -11.86
N HIS A 136 7.80 10.77 -12.64
CA HIS A 136 6.85 11.81 -12.19
C HIS A 136 5.90 11.28 -11.11
N ASN A 137 5.59 10.00 -11.21
CA ASN A 137 4.70 9.31 -10.31
C ASN A 137 5.30 9.14 -8.90
N PHE A 138 6.62 8.94 -8.80
CA PHE A 138 7.29 8.68 -7.52
C PHE A 138 7.50 9.96 -6.71
N SER A 139 8.06 10.99 -7.34
CA SER A 139 8.37 12.26 -6.64
C SER A 139 7.12 12.94 -6.12
N LEU A 140 6.03 12.85 -6.85
CA LEU A 140 4.79 13.54 -6.52
C LEU A 140 3.96 12.74 -5.49
N GLY A 141 3.90 11.41 -5.61
CA GLY A 141 3.30 10.53 -4.59
C GLY A 141 4.01 10.66 -3.25
N LEU A 142 5.35 10.68 -3.29
CA LEU A 142 6.19 10.89 -2.11
C LEU A 142 5.92 12.26 -1.47
N LEU A 143 5.83 13.33 -2.26
CA LEU A 143 5.59 14.69 -1.75
C LEU A 143 4.25 14.81 -1.02
N ILE A 144 3.20 14.14 -1.50
CA ILE A 144 1.86 14.19 -0.91
C ILE A 144 1.80 13.49 0.44
N LEU A 145 2.60 12.46 0.64
CA LEU A 145 2.61 11.66 1.87
C LEU A 145 3.68 12.11 2.86
N PHE A 146 4.71 12.83 2.40
CA PHE A 146 5.73 13.39 3.28
C PHE A 146 5.22 14.58 4.11
N LEU A 147 4.25 15.32 3.60
CA LEU A 147 3.73 16.50 4.25
C LEU A 147 2.34 16.18 4.82
N ASP A 148 2.17 16.41 6.11
CA ASP A 148 0.83 16.55 6.68
C ASP A 148 0.18 17.87 6.23
N GLU A 149 -1.06 18.12 6.63
CA GLU A 149 -1.79 19.35 6.28
C GLU A 149 -1.08 20.64 6.78
N SER A 150 -0.14 20.50 7.72
CA SER A 150 0.66 21.60 8.28
C SER A 150 2.03 21.75 7.61
N GLY A 151 2.38 20.88 6.64
CA GLY A 151 3.67 20.89 5.95
C GLY A 151 4.82 20.23 6.73
N TRP A 152 4.51 19.50 7.82
CA TRP A 152 5.50 18.80 8.63
C TRP A 152 5.73 17.37 8.16
N VAL A 153 6.94 16.86 8.38
CA VAL A 153 7.30 15.47 8.04
C VAL A 153 6.43 14.50 8.82
N ASN A 154 5.73 13.64 8.11
CA ASN A 154 4.87 12.63 8.72
C ASN A 154 5.69 11.64 9.57
N ILE A 155 5.41 11.60 10.88
CA ILE A 155 6.08 10.71 11.86
C ILE A 155 5.32 9.39 12.05
N TYR A 156 4.23 9.18 11.34
CA TYR A 156 3.36 8.02 11.46
C TYR A 156 4.10 6.72 11.17
N LYS A 157 3.72 5.65 11.86
CA LYS A 157 4.26 4.31 11.72
C LYS A 157 3.17 3.36 11.21
N LEU A 158 3.59 2.23 10.66
CA LEU A 158 2.64 1.22 10.19
C LEU A 158 1.76 0.69 11.32
N THR A 159 2.34 0.49 12.51
CA THR A 159 1.59 0.01 13.68
C THR A 159 0.57 1.01 14.22
N ASP A 160 0.70 2.30 13.93
CA ASP A 160 -0.30 3.31 14.34
C ASP A 160 -1.66 3.09 13.69
N GLN A 161 -1.70 2.43 12.53
CA GLN A 161 -2.93 2.05 11.84
C GLN A 161 -3.80 1.06 12.65
N ARG A 162 -3.23 0.37 13.64
CA ARG A 162 -3.99 -0.55 14.54
C ARG A 162 -5.16 0.15 15.21
N LYS A 163 -5.02 1.45 15.54
CA LYS A 163 -6.08 2.26 16.14
C LYS A 163 -7.33 2.34 15.24
N ALA A 164 -7.11 2.44 13.93
CA ALA A 164 -8.17 2.47 12.94
C ALA A 164 -8.87 1.10 12.73
N LEU A 165 -8.33 0.03 13.33
CA LEU A 165 -8.79 -1.35 13.20
C LEU A 165 -9.34 -1.92 14.52
N GLU A 166 -9.18 -1.21 15.62
CA GLU A 166 -9.42 -1.70 16.98
C GLU A 166 -10.82 -2.30 17.19
N HIS A 167 -11.82 -1.74 16.55
CA HIS A 167 -13.22 -2.20 16.62
C HIS A 167 -13.69 -2.93 15.35
N GLY A 168 -12.79 -3.20 14.41
CA GLY A 168 -13.16 -3.78 13.11
C GLY A 168 -13.89 -2.80 12.19
N GLN A 169 -13.84 -1.49 12.47
CA GLN A 169 -14.57 -0.45 11.76
C GLN A 169 -14.09 -0.23 10.32
N ASN A 170 -12.81 -0.49 10.03
CA ASN A 170 -12.22 -0.37 8.70
C ASN A 170 -11.74 -1.73 8.17
N PRO A 171 -11.64 -1.90 6.84
CA PRO A 171 -10.95 -3.06 6.26
C PRO A 171 -9.49 -3.11 6.69
N LEU A 172 -8.93 -4.31 6.84
CA LEU A 172 -7.51 -4.49 7.15
C LEU A 172 -6.68 -4.21 5.88
N PRO A 173 -5.74 -3.25 5.94
CA PRO A 173 -4.87 -2.95 4.81
C PRO A 173 -3.74 -3.97 4.69
N PHE A 174 -3.43 -4.35 3.44
CA PHE A 174 -2.24 -5.09 3.07
C PHE A 174 -1.48 -4.34 1.98
N TYR A 175 -0.18 -4.22 2.15
CA TYR A 175 0.74 -3.56 1.22
C TYR A 175 1.62 -4.63 0.61
N ALA A 176 1.34 -4.97 -0.65
CA ALA A 176 2.08 -5.98 -1.39
C ALA A 176 3.34 -5.37 -1.98
N VAL A 177 4.46 -6.01 -1.73
CA VAL A 177 5.80 -5.57 -2.11
C VAL A 177 6.53 -6.70 -2.81
N LEU A 178 7.27 -6.37 -3.86
CA LEU A 178 8.13 -7.31 -4.53
C LEU A 178 9.58 -7.13 -4.05
N ASN A 179 10.12 -8.14 -3.40
CA ASN A 179 11.53 -8.19 -3.01
C ASN A 179 12.37 -8.65 -4.20
N VAL A 180 13.32 -7.81 -4.61
CA VAL A 180 14.25 -8.10 -5.70
C VAL A 180 15.63 -8.26 -5.11
N LYS A 181 16.23 -9.44 -5.28
CA LYS A 181 17.63 -9.66 -4.89
C LYS A 181 18.57 -8.94 -5.85
N GLU A 182 19.68 -8.43 -5.31
CA GLU A 182 20.66 -7.59 -6.01
C GLU A 182 21.44 -8.25 -7.15
N GLU A 183 21.23 -9.53 -7.43
CA GLU A 183 21.93 -10.17 -8.55
C GLU A 183 21.45 -9.58 -9.88
N LYS A 184 22.25 -8.68 -10.41
CA LYS A 184 21.98 -7.87 -11.61
C LYS A 184 21.66 -8.68 -12.88
N PHE A 185 21.87 -9.98 -12.88
CA PHE A 185 21.69 -10.87 -14.02
C PHE A 185 20.82 -12.09 -13.75
N SER A 186 20.23 -12.21 -12.55
CA SER A 186 19.38 -13.32 -12.27
C SER A 186 17.97 -13.13 -12.81
N THR A 187 17.48 -14.16 -13.43
CA THR A 187 16.11 -14.25 -13.95
C THR A 187 15.08 -14.01 -12.86
N PHE A 188 13.84 -13.74 -13.24
CA PHE A 188 12.66 -13.56 -12.36
C PHE A 188 12.45 -14.63 -11.25
N GLN A 189 13.22 -15.70 -11.26
CA GLN A 189 13.17 -16.79 -10.29
C GLN A 189 13.49 -16.37 -8.84
N PHE A 190 14.13 -15.23 -8.64
CA PHE A 190 14.52 -14.74 -7.30
C PHE A 190 13.64 -13.63 -6.76
N ARG A 191 12.54 -13.29 -7.43
CA ARG A 191 11.58 -12.32 -6.94
C ARG A 191 10.63 -12.98 -5.95
N GLU A 192 10.42 -12.33 -4.83
CA GLU A 192 9.59 -12.82 -3.74
C GLU A 192 8.61 -11.74 -3.34
N TRP A 193 7.34 -12.10 -3.26
CA TRP A 193 6.34 -11.22 -2.69
C TRP A 193 6.47 -11.18 -1.18
N ALA A 194 6.43 -9.98 -0.63
CA ALA A 194 6.26 -9.73 0.79
C ALA A 194 4.96 -8.95 1.02
N GLU A 195 4.33 -9.21 2.12
CA GLU A 195 3.07 -8.60 2.54
C GLU A 195 3.27 -7.87 3.84
N PHE A 196 2.93 -6.59 3.86
CA PHE A 196 2.97 -5.75 5.04
C PHE A 196 1.55 -5.48 5.50
N SER A 197 1.29 -5.72 6.76
CA SER A 197 0.07 -5.30 7.45
C SER A 197 0.44 -4.55 8.73
N PRO A 198 -0.50 -3.86 9.39
CA PRO A 198 -0.25 -3.26 10.69
C PRO A 198 0.16 -4.26 11.79
N TYR A 199 -0.09 -5.55 11.59
CA TYR A 199 0.19 -6.60 12.56
C TYR A 199 1.49 -7.34 12.29
N GLU A 200 1.66 -7.83 11.05
CA GLU A 200 2.81 -8.62 10.65
C GLU A 200 3.34 -8.24 9.26
N VAL A 201 4.62 -8.47 9.06
CA VAL A 201 5.28 -8.51 7.76
C VAL A 201 5.58 -9.97 7.44
N ALA A 202 5.08 -10.46 6.32
CA ALA A 202 5.18 -11.86 5.93
C ALA A 202 5.84 -12.02 4.56
N ILE A 203 6.53 -13.13 4.38
CA ILE A 203 6.95 -13.66 3.08
C ILE A 203 6.20 -14.98 2.87
N PRO A 204 5.05 -14.94 2.17
CA PRO A 204 4.15 -16.10 2.06
C PRO A 204 4.83 -17.34 1.46
N LYS A 205 5.76 -17.14 0.52
CA LYS A 205 6.52 -18.23 -0.10
C LYS A 205 7.18 -19.15 0.92
N TYR A 206 7.63 -18.62 2.05
CA TYR A 206 8.33 -19.38 3.08
C TYR A 206 7.47 -19.65 4.31
N GLY A 207 6.26 -19.13 4.34
CA GLY A 207 5.44 -19.17 5.54
C GLY A 207 6.14 -18.52 6.74
N ALA A 208 6.92 -17.47 6.48
CA ALA A 208 7.70 -16.76 7.50
C ALA A 208 7.13 -15.37 7.71
N SER A 209 6.90 -15.02 8.97
CA SER A 209 6.38 -13.70 9.35
C SER A 209 7.06 -13.16 10.60
N ILE A 210 7.11 -11.85 10.70
CA ILE A 210 7.58 -11.10 11.87
C ILE A 210 6.57 -10.02 12.21
N ARG A 211 6.51 -9.60 13.46
CA ARG A 211 5.67 -8.48 13.87
C ARG A 211 6.14 -7.19 13.19
N SER A 212 5.21 -6.36 12.75
CA SER A 212 5.50 -5.16 11.96
C SER A 212 6.41 -4.16 12.68
N GLU A 213 6.29 -4.04 14.01
CA GLU A 213 7.17 -3.20 14.81
C GLU A 213 8.65 -3.65 14.85
N TYR A 214 8.96 -4.82 14.28
CA TYR A 214 10.31 -5.38 14.28
C TYR A 214 10.90 -5.52 12.89
N PHE A 215 10.25 -5.01 11.87
CA PHE A 215 10.67 -5.17 10.47
C PHE A 215 12.13 -4.75 10.25
N ASP A 216 12.56 -3.63 10.82
CA ASP A 216 13.92 -3.10 10.65
C ASP A 216 14.94 -3.72 11.61
N SER A 217 14.53 -4.61 12.51
CA SER A 217 15.40 -5.22 13.53
C SER A 217 16.28 -6.31 12.91
N GLU A 218 17.41 -6.59 13.58
CA GLU A 218 18.33 -7.64 13.15
C GLU A 218 17.91 -9.01 13.70
N PHE A 219 17.89 -10.02 12.82
CA PHE A 219 17.55 -11.40 13.16
C PHE A 219 18.71 -12.34 12.82
N PHE A 220 18.92 -13.33 13.68
CA PHE A 220 19.83 -14.44 13.44
C PHE A 220 19.12 -15.75 13.75
N MET A 221 19.10 -16.67 12.80
CA MET A 221 18.42 -17.98 12.92
C MET A 221 16.95 -17.85 13.42
N GLY A 222 16.22 -16.84 12.93
CA GLY A 222 14.83 -16.61 13.31
C GLY A 222 14.62 -15.92 14.67
N ARG A 223 15.69 -15.62 15.42
CA ARG A 223 15.63 -14.90 16.69
C ARG A 223 16.09 -13.47 16.49
N ARG A 224 15.35 -12.53 17.08
CA ARG A 224 15.75 -11.13 17.07
C ARG A 224 16.94 -10.90 18.00
N VAL A 225 18.09 -10.52 17.42
CA VAL A 225 19.32 -10.24 18.15
C VAL A 225 19.47 -8.78 18.52
N LYS A 226 18.92 -7.88 17.71
CA LYS A 226 18.94 -6.45 17.98
C LYS A 226 17.61 -5.80 17.60
N LYS A 227 17.01 -5.09 18.54
CA LYS A 227 15.82 -4.29 18.30
C LYS A 227 16.20 -2.93 17.75
N LEU A 228 15.66 -2.56 16.60
CA LEU A 228 15.73 -1.21 16.04
C LEU A 228 14.38 -0.51 16.17
N PRO A 229 14.37 0.84 16.15
CA PRO A 229 13.13 1.62 16.11
C PRO A 229 12.36 1.29 14.85
N GLU A 230 11.03 1.26 14.95
CA GLU A 230 10.14 1.09 13.80
C GLU A 230 10.28 2.25 12.84
N SER A 231 10.43 1.95 11.54
CA SER A 231 10.51 2.93 10.47
C SER A 231 9.22 3.72 10.30
N ARG A 232 9.38 4.95 9.83
CA ARG A 232 8.24 5.80 9.48
C ARG A 232 7.52 5.26 8.24
N ILE A 233 6.24 5.51 8.16
CA ILE A 233 5.41 5.05 7.06
C ILE A 233 5.89 5.56 5.70
N CYS A 234 6.40 6.78 5.63
CA CYS A 234 6.94 7.37 4.40
C CYS A 234 8.17 6.63 3.87
N TYR A 235 9.02 6.07 4.75
CA TYR A 235 10.13 5.20 4.33
C TYR A 235 9.60 3.88 3.76
N LEU A 236 8.65 3.26 4.44
CA LEU A 236 8.03 2.02 3.99
C LEU A 236 7.31 2.20 2.65
N GLU A 237 6.65 3.35 2.45
CA GLU A 237 6.03 3.70 1.19
C GLU A 237 7.04 3.74 0.04
N GLY A 238 8.18 4.39 0.24
CA GLY A 238 9.28 4.37 -0.72
C GLY A 238 9.77 2.94 -0.99
N LEU A 239 9.89 2.12 0.04
CA LEU A 239 10.26 0.71 -0.08
C LEU A 239 9.24 -0.08 -0.91
N TRP A 240 7.95 0.12 -0.66
CA TRP A 240 6.88 -0.64 -1.33
C TRP A 240 6.70 -0.29 -2.80
N THR A 241 7.24 0.84 -3.25
CA THR A 241 7.13 1.34 -4.62
C THR A 241 8.44 1.30 -5.39
N ASN A 242 9.57 1.00 -4.75
CA ASN A 242 10.91 1.12 -5.30
C ASN A 242 11.15 0.30 -6.58
N ILE A 243 10.53 -0.88 -6.69
CA ILE A 243 10.68 -1.75 -7.87
C ILE A 243 10.11 -1.14 -9.14
N PHE A 244 9.16 -0.23 -9.00
CA PHE A 244 8.51 0.46 -10.11
C PHE A 244 9.20 1.78 -10.43
N THR A 245 10.25 2.14 -9.67
CA THR A 245 11.08 3.31 -9.86
C THR A 245 12.48 2.88 -10.32
N ARG A 246 12.98 3.50 -11.37
CA ARG A 246 14.37 3.33 -11.79
C ARG A 246 15.19 4.47 -11.25
N ASN A 247 16.40 4.20 -10.80
CA ASN A 247 17.29 5.28 -10.44
C ASN A 247 17.75 6.00 -11.71
N LEU A 248 18.16 7.28 -11.58
CA LEU A 248 18.57 8.13 -12.70
C LEU A 248 19.74 7.52 -13.50
N LEU A 249 20.68 6.86 -12.84
CA LEU A 249 21.83 6.22 -13.48
C LEU A 249 21.39 5.04 -14.36
N ASP A 250 20.43 4.24 -13.88
CA ASP A 250 19.83 3.18 -14.68
C ASP A 250 19.08 3.75 -15.88
N GLY A 251 18.34 4.83 -15.68
CA GLY A 251 17.65 5.54 -16.77
C GLY A 251 18.61 6.07 -17.83
N LEU A 252 19.73 6.67 -17.42
CA LEU A 252 20.77 7.15 -18.33
C LEU A 252 21.50 6.01 -19.05
N TYR A 253 21.85 4.95 -18.34
CA TYR A 253 22.48 3.76 -18.94
C TYR A 253 21.58 3.11 -19.99
N TRP A 254 20.30 3.00 -19.72
CA TRP A 254 19.34 2.39 -20.64
C TRP A 254 18.99 3.29 -21.83
N SER A 255 18.98 4.61 -21.65
CA SER A 255 18.74 5.56 -22.76
C SER A 255 19.90 5.61 -23.76
N SER A 256 21.12 5.31 -23.30
CA SER A 256 22.31 5.26 -24.19
C SER A 256 22.42 3.97 -25.01
N ASN A 257 21.66 2.90 -24.64
CA ASN A 257 21.73 1.56 -25.25
C ASN A 257 20.36 1.08 -25.75
N SER A 258 19.69 1.83 -26.59
CA SER A 258 18.29 1.72 -26.94
C SER A 258 17.84 0.37 -27.55
N ASN A 259 18.70 -0.29 -28.36
CA ASN A 259 18.31 -1.56 -29.02
C ASN A 259 18.33 -2.76 -28.06
N GLU A 260 19.34 -2.87 -27.20
CA GLU A 260 19.39 -3.92 -26.17
C GLU A 260 18.38 -3.70 -25.05
N PHE A 261 17.91 -2.47 -24.86
CA PHE A 261 16.91 -2.14 -23.86
C PHE A 261 15.58 -2.88 -24.11
N TRP A 262 15.04 -2.79 -25.31
CA TRP A 262 13.74 -3.39 -25.61
C TRP A 262 13.80 -4.91 -25.61
N GLU A 263 14.93 -5.50 -26.05
CA GLU A 263 15.11 -6.95 -26.00
C GLU A 263 15.23 -7.50 -24.58
N ARG A 264 15.92 -6.80 -23.70
CA ARG A 264 16.03 -7.18 -22.29
C ARG A 264 14.74 -6.91 -21.53
N TRP A 265 14.12 -5.74 -21.77
CA TRP A 265 12.87 -5.38 -21.13
C TRP A 265 11.73 -6.34 -21.50
N ALA A 266 11.66 -6.78 -22.75
CA ALA A 266 10.72 -7.80 -23.20
C ALA A 266 10.99 -9.20 -22.60
N LYS A 267 12.26 -9.50 -22.27
CA LYS A 267 12.61 -10.74 -21.54
C LYS A 267 12.33 -10.64 -20.03
N ASP A 268 12.25 -9.41 -19.52
CA ASP A 268 12.04 -9.12 -18.09
C ASP A 268 10.56 -8.89 -17.72
N MET A 269 9.66 -8.83 -18.70
CA MET A 269 8.19 -8.80 -18.54
C MET A 269 7.57 -10.16 -18.76
#